data_2a395e28b7aac3723cc6a6dbd62f87af
#
_entry.id   2a395e28b7aac3723cc6a6dbd62f87af
#
_cell.length_a   1.000
_cell.length_b   1.000
_cell.length_c   1.000
_cell.angle_alpha   90.00
_cell.angle_beta   90.00
_cell.angle_gamma   90.00
#
_symmetry.space_group_name_H-M   'P 1'
#
loop_
_entity.id
_entity.type
_entity.pdbx_description
1 polymer ?
#
loop_
_entity_poly.entity_id
_entity_poly.type
_entity_poly.pdbx_seq_one_letter_code
_entity_poly.pdbx_strand_id
1 'polypeptide(L)'
;EVASWRGDGGLKQYEVMKSALGARRQPMILSISTAGYENDGIFDELMKRSTAFLKGGSKERRLLPLLYMIDDVEKWNDLEELKKANPNMGVSVSPDFFKEEIAVAEMSMSKRAEFLTKYCNIKQNSSVAWLDYVVVDGAGIHAKLEDFKDSYAVGGIDLSQTTDLTAASVVIERDGVLYAFAQ
;
A
#
# COMPACT_ATOMS: atom_id res chain seq x y z
N GLU A 1 1.56 1.34 -17.14
CA GLU A 1 1.19 1.26 -15.72
C GLU A 1 2.43 0.95 -14.89
N VAL A 2 2.99 1.96 -14.20
CA VAL A 2 4.29 1.80 -13.50
C VAL A 2 4.17 0.98 -12.21
N ALA A 3 2.99 0.89 -11.61
CA ALA A 3 2.76 0.09 -10.40
C ALA A 3 2.90 -1.44 -10.64
N SER A 4 2.89 -1.89 -11.89
CA SER A 4 3.11 -3.30 -12.25
C SER A 4 4.58 -3.63 -12.56
N TRP A 5 5.47 -2.64 -12.57
CA TRP A 5 6.89 -2.84 -12.85
C TRP A 5 7.61 -3.31 -11.58
N ARG A 6 8.15 -4.52 -11.64
CA ARG A 6 8.72 -5.20 -10.48
C ARG A 6 10.19 -4.89 -10.27
N GLY A 7 10.53 -4.69 -8.98
CA GLY A 7 11.91 -4.64 -8.48
C GLY A 7 12.80 -3.61 -9.17
N ASP A 8 14.09 -3.83 -9.07
CA ASP A 8 15.13 -2.94 -9.63
C ASP A 8 15.07 -2.77 -11.16
N GLY A 9 14.49 -3.74 -11.87
CA GLY A 9 14.36 -3.68 -13.33
C GLY A 9 13.48 -2.53 -13.78
N GLY A 10 12.34 -2.31 -13.10
CA GLY A 10 11.43 -1.22 -13.40
C GLY A 10 12.04 0.15 -13.12
N LEU A 11 12.76 0.28 -12.01
CA LEU A 11 13.46 1.50 -11.64
C LEU A 11 14.56 1.85 -12.67
N LYS A 12 15.40 0.88 -13.02
CA LYS A 12 16.45 1.05 -14.04
C LYS A 12 15.87 1.47 -15.40
N GLN A 13 14.78 0.84 -15.82
CA GLN A 13 14.14 1.17 -17.08
C GLN A 13 13.59 2.62 -17.08
N TYR A 14 12.99 3.05 -15.98
CA TYR A 14 12.53 4.44 -15.85
C TYR A 14 13.70 5.43 -15.89
N GLU A 15 14.83 5.15 -15.21
CA GLU A 15 16.01 5.99 -15.21
C GLU A 15 16.64 6.10 -16.63
N VAL A 16 16.67 5.01 -17.39
CA VAL A 16 17.11 5.04 -18.80
C VAL A 16 16.22 5.95 -19.63
N MET A 17 14.90 5.82 -19.53
CA MET A 17 13.97 6.70 -20.25
C MET A 17 14.14 8.17 -19.83
N LYS A 18 14.31 8.41 -18.54
CA LYS A 18 14.51 9.77 -17.99
C LYS A 18 15.82 10.38 -18.50
N SER A 19 16.90 9.63 -18.55
CA SER A 19 18.18 10.10 -19.06
C SER A 19 18.13 10.47 -20.56
N ALA A 20 17.34 9.74 -21.35
CA ALA A 20 17.13 10.01 -22.76
C ALA A 20 16.39 11.33 -23.05
N LEU A 21 15.74 11.94 -22.06
CA LEU A 21 15.06 13.22 -22.21
C LEU A 21 16.04 14.36 -22.55
N GLY A 22 17.28 14.26 -22.10
CA GLY A 22 18.30 15.31 -22.34
C GLY A 22 18.57 15.61 -23.82
N ALA A 23 18.32 14.64 -24.71
CA ALA A 23 18.49 14.80 -26.15
C ALA A 23 17.30 15.46 -26.86
N ARG A 24 16.24 15.84 -26.15
CA ARG A 24 14.99 16.37 -26.72
C ARG A 24 14.80 17.85 -26.39
N ARG A 25 14.24 18.61 -27.33
CA ARG A 25 13.92 20.03 -27.10
C ARG A 25 12.73 20.22 -26.15
N GLN A 26 11.72 19.35 -26.28
CA GLN A 26 10.53 19.34 -25.42
C GLN A 26 10.32 17.92 -24.87
N PRO A 27 11.14 17.52 -23.89
CA PRO A 27 11.06 16.20 -23.33
C PRO A 27 9.83 16.10 -22.41
N MET A 28 9.11 14.97 -22.50
CA MET A 28 8.00 14.65 -21.61
C MET A 28 7.95 13.16 -21.35
N ILE A 29 7.77 12.78 -20.09
CA ILE A 29 7.31 11.46 -19.67
C ILE A 29 5.95 11.64 -19.02
N LEU A 30 4.94 10.92 -19.52
CA LEU A 30 3.64 10.83 -18.91
C LEU A 30 3.51 9.44 -18.28
N SER A 31 3.42 9.40 -16.94
CA SER A 31 3.20 8.17 -16.19
C SER A 31 1.75 8.14 -15.71
N ILE A 32 1.01 7.12 -16.11
CA ILE A 32 -0.37 6.88 -15.68
C ILE A 32 -0.40 5.52 -14.99
N SER A 33 -0.91 5.47 -13.77
CA SER A 33 -0.99 4.23 -12.99
C SER A 33 -2.08 4.32 -11.94
N THR A 34 -2.65 3.18 -11.59
CA THR A 34 -3.30 2.97 -10.30
C THR A 34 -2.26 2.60 -9.25
N ALA A 35 -2.66 2.48 -8.00
CA ALA A 35 -1.84 1.87 -6.97
C ALA A 35 -1.60 0.37 -7.28
N GLY A 36 -0.69 -0.26 -6.59
CA GLY A 36 -0.30 -1.66 -6.80
C GLY A 36 0.04 -2.36 -5.49
N TYR A 37 0.71 -3.50 -5.63
CA TYR A 37 1.10 -4.37 -4.51
C TYR A 37 2.62 -4.43 -4.33
N GLU A 38 3.39 -3.96 -5.31
CA GLU A 38 4.85 -4.03 -5.27
C GLU A 38 5.42 -3.01 -4.29
N ASN A 39 6.40 -3.44 -3.49
CA ASN A 39 7.12 -2.60 -2.56
C ASN A 39 8.48 -2.17 -3.16
N ASP A 40 8.92 -0.97 -2.78
CA ASP A 40 10.22 -0.40 -3.15
C ASP A 40 10.47 -0.30 -4.67
N GLY A 41 9.39 -0.24 -5.45
CA GLY A 41 9.44 -0.09 -6.90
C GLY A 41 9.40 1.35 -7.37
N ILE A 42 9.39 1.52 -8.70
CA ILE A 42 9.31 2.84 -9.34
C ILE A 42 8.03 3.62 -8.94
N PHE A 43 6.94 2.94 -8.67
CA PHE A 43 5.70 3.59 -8.21
C PHE A 43 5.91 4.29 -6.87
N ASP A 44 6.58 3.64 -5.90
CA ASP A 44 6.85 4.23 -4.59
C ASP A 44 7.79 5.44 -4.69
N GLU A 45 8.81 5.35 -5.54
CA GLU A 45 9.73 6.46 -5.80
C GLU A 45 8.97 7.67 -6.40
N LEU A 46 8.11 7.44 -7.37
CA LEU A 46 7.29 8.49 -7.98
C LEU A 46 6.29 9.09 -6.99
N MET A 47 5.66 8.26 -6.13
CA MET A 47 4.74 8.73 -5.09
C MET A 47 5.48 9.58 -4.05
N LYS A 48 6.65 9.14 -3.58
CA LYS A 48 7.50 9.88 -2.65
C LYS A 48 7.90 11.25 -3.22
N ARG A 49 8.38 11.30 -4.47
CA ARG A 49 8.73 12.54 -5.16
C ARG A 49 7.52 13.46 -5.35
N SER A 50 6.38 12.91 -5.78
CA SER A 50 5.14 13.64 -5.98
C SER A 50 4.63 14.26 -4.69
N THR A 51 4.62 13.50 -3.62
CA THR A 51 4.19 13.97 -2.30
C THR A 51 5.13 15.06 -1.77
N ALA A 52 6.44 14.89 -1.91
CA ALA A 52 7.42 15.90 -1.51
C ALA A 52 7.23 17.20 -2.31
N PHE A 53 6.95 17.11 -3.62
CA PHE A 53 6.66 18.26 -4.47
C PHE A 53 5.39 18.99 -4.01
N LEU A 54 4.29 18.27 -3.82
CA LEU A 54 3.00 18.85 -3.42
C LEU A 54 3.07 19.50 -2.02
N LYS A 55 3.90 18.95 -1.12
CA LYS A 55 4.16 19.54 0.20
C LYS A 55 5.16 20.71 0.19
N GLY A 56 5.65 21.12 -0.98
CA GLY A 56 6.62 22.22 -1.11
C GLY A 56 8.04 21.85 -0.69
N GLY A 57 8.35 20.58 -0.43
CA GLY A 57 9.67 20.10 -0.04
C GLY A 57 10.62 19.82 -1.21
N SER A 58 10.17 19.97 -2.45
CA SER A 58 10.98 19.70 -3.64
C SER A 58 11.29 20.98 -4.40
N LYS A 59 12.52 21.08 -4.94
CA LYS A 59 12.96 22.16 -5.85
C LYS A 59 12.73 21.82 -7.34
N GLU A 60 12.12 20.69 -7.64
CA GLU A 60 11.82 20.29 -9.01
C GLU A 60 10.87 21.28 -9.68
N ARG A 61 11.15 21.66 -10.93
CA ARG A 61 10.31 22.61 -11.69
C ARG A 61 9.60 21.97 -12.89
N ARG A 62 9.89 20.70 -13.17
CA ARG A 62 9.38 19.97 -14.34
C ARG A 62 8.62 18.71 -13.93
N LEU A 63 8.02 18.72 -12.74
CA LEU A 63 7.17 17.66 -12.23
C LEU A 63 5.76 18.21 -12.08
N LEU A 64 4.77 17.52 -12.63
CA LEU A 64 3.35 17.82 -12.46
C LEU A 64 2.67 16.55 -11.93
N PRO A 65 2.59 16.38 -10.62
CA PRO A 65 1.88 15.24 -10.04
C PRO A 65 0.38 15.52 -9.93
N LEU A 66 -0.42 14.57 -10.36
CA LEU A 66 -1.86 14.54 -10.18
C LEU A 66 -2.18 13.24 -9.44
N LEU A 67 -2.46 13.33 -8.15
CA LEU A 67 -2.72 12.19 -7.28
C LEU A 67 -4.21 12.16 -6.96
N TYR A 68 -4.92 11.21 -7.54
CA TYR A 68 -6.34 10.97 -7.30
C TYR A 68 -6.47 9.73 -6.41
N MET A 69 -6.73 9.94 -5.14
CA MET A 69 -6.87 8.88 -4.15
C MET A 69 -7.88 9.31 -3.06
N ILE A 70 -8.39 8.36 -2.31
CA ILE A 70 -9.21 8.67 -1.15
C ILE A 70 -8.33 9.23 -0.03
N ASP A 71 -8.90 10.10 0.82
CA ASP A 71 -8.17 10.69 1.96
C ASP A 71 -8.29 9.83 3.23
N ASP A 72 -9.42 9.16 3.40
CA ASP A 72 -9.75 8.36 4.58
C ASP A 72 -9.99 6.90 4.17
N VAL A 73 -9.06 6.02 4.51
CA VAL A 73 -9.13 4.59 4.15
C VAL A 73 -10.30 3.89 4.84
N GLU A 74 -10.72 4.34 6.04
CA GLU A 74 -11.88 3.77 6.73
C GLU A 74 -13.20 4.02 5.98
N LYS A 75 -13.23 5.03 5.12
CA LYS A 75 -14.38 5.37 4.27
C LYS A 75 -14.26 4.84 2.84
N TRP A 76 -13.52 3.75 2.65
CA TRP A 76 -13.28 3.18 1.32
C TRP A 76 -14.55 2.81 0.56
N ASN A 77 -15.67 2.57 1.25
CA ASN A 77 -16.98 2.24 0.69
C ASN A 77 -17.96 3.44 0.63
N ASP A 78 -17.49 4.65 0.94
CA ASP A 78 -18.29 5.87 0.80
C ASP A 78 -18.12 6.46 -0.61
N LEU A 79 -19.24 6.66 -1.33
CA LEU A 79 -19.22 7.20 -2.70
C LEU A 79 -18.67 8.63 -2.77
N GLU A 80 -18.89 9.46 -1.76
CA GLU A 80 -18.36 10.83 -1.75
C GLU A 80 -16.84 10.82 -1.56
N GLU A 81 -16.31 9.89 -0.77
CA GLU A 81 -14.88 9.69 -0.64
C GLU A 81 -14.28 9.14 -1.94
N LEU A 82 -14.95 8.16 -2.58
CA LEU A 82 -14.52 7.57 -3.84
C LEU A 82 -14.46 8.56 -5.01
N LYS A 83 -15.26 9.63 -5.00
CA LYS A 83 -15.18 10.69 -6.02
C LYS A 83 -13.82 11.36 -6.08
N LYS A 84 -13.11 11.45 -4.96
CA LYS A 84 -11.75 12.03 -4.91
C LYS A 84 -10.76 11.21 -5.72
N ALA A 85 -10.87 9.88 -5.67
CA ALA A 85 -10.07 8.96 -6.47
C ALA A 85 -10.60 8.80 -7.90
N ASN A 86 -11.89 9.07 -8.14
CA ASN A 86 -12.58 8.85 -9.40
C ASN A 86 -13.34 10.09 -9.86
N PRO A 87 -12.65 11.14 -10.34
CA PRO A 87 -13.28 12.42 -10.73
C PRO A 87 -14.32 12.28 -11.86
N ASN A 88 -14.27 11.18 -12.62
CA ASN A 88 -15.25 10.88 -13.68
C ASN A 88 -16.50 10.12 -13.20
N MET A 89 -16.63 9.87 -11.89
CA MET A 89 -17.83 9.25 -11.34
C MET A 89 -19.04 10.14 -11.57
N GLY A 90 -20.09 9.56 -12.14
CA GLY A 90 -21.30 10.27 -12.56
C GLY A 90 -21.22 10.91 -13.96
N VAL A 91 -20.05 10.84 -14.62
CA VAL A 91 -19.86 11.32 -16.00
C VAL A 91 -19.63 10.14 -16.95
N SER A 92 -18.51 9.44 -16.83
CA SER A 92 -18.19 8.28 -17.66
C SER A 92 -18.36 6.95 -16.92
N VAL A 93 -18.39 6.96 -15.59
CA VAL A 93 -18.60 5.77 -14.77
C VAL A 93 -19.80 6.00 -13.86
N SER A 94 -20.78 5.07 -13.89
CA SER A 94 -21.98 5.15 -13.07
C SER A 94 -21.64 4.99 -11.58
N PRO A 95 -22.27 5.76 -10.68
CA PRO A 95 -22.20 5.48 -9.24
C PRO A 95 -22.71 4.09 -8.85
N ASP A 96 -23.65 3.52 -9.60
CA ASP A 96 -24.18 2.18 -9.33
C ASP A 96 -23.14 1.09 -9.58
N PHE A 97 -22.25 1.28 -10.55
CA PHE A 97 -21.10 0.40 -10.74
C PHE A 97 -20.24 0.31 -9.47
N PHE A 98 -19.95 1.44 -8.83
CA PHE A 98 -19.17 1.44 -7.58
C PHE A 98 -19.90 0.77 -6.41
N LYS A 99 -21.24 0.90 -6.34
CA LYS A 99 -22.02 0.19 -5.31
C LYS A 99 -21.94 -1.32 -5.47
N GLU A 100 -21.99 -1.82 -6.70
CA GLU A 100 -21.85 -3.25 -7.00
C GLU A 100 -20.44 -3.75 -6.64
N GLU A 101 -19.40 -3.01 -7.02
CA GLU A 101 -18.00 -3.35 -6.70
C GLU A 101 -17.71 -3.30 -5.20
N ILE A 102 -18.31 -2.34 -4.46
CA ILE A 102 -18.25 -2.27 -2.99
C ILE A 102 -18.85 -3.55 -2.39
N ALA A 103 -20.05 -3.94 -2.82
CA ALA A 103 -20.71 -5.14 -2.31
C ALA A 103 -19.85 -6.41 -2.53
N VAL A 104 -19.15 -6.51 -3.66
CA VAL A 104 -18.20 -7.60 -3.92
C VAL A 104 -16.98 -7.50 -3.00
N ALA A 105 -16.46 -6.30 -2.77
CA ALA A 105 -15.30 -6.08 -1.92
C ALA A 105 -15.58 -6.35 -0.43
N GLU A 106 -16.82 -6.16 0.02
CA GLU A 106 -17.24 -6.48 1.38
C GLU A 106 -17.26 -8.00 1.66
N MET A 107 -17.45 -8.82 0.63
CA MET A 107 -17.54 -10.27 0.78
C MET A 107 -16.17 -10.97 0.94
N SER A 108 -15.08 -10.34 0.53
CA SER A 108 -13.77 -10.98 0.47
C SER A 108 -12.63 -9.98 0.64
N MET A 109 -11.68 -10.29 1.54
CA MET A 109 -10.50 -9.45 1.76
C MET A 109 -9.65 -9.28 0.49
N SER A 110 -9.52 -10.33 -0.32
CA SER A 110 -8.81 -10.26 -1.60
C SER A 110 -9.49 -9.30 -2.56
N LYS A 111 -10.83 -9.30 -2.61
CA LYS A 111 -11.60 -8.37 -3.45
C LYS A 111 -11.54 -6.95 -2.91
N ARG A 112 -11.51 -6.78 -1.60
CA ARG A 112 -11.29 -5.48 -0.96
C ARG A 112 -9.91 -4.93 -1.30
N ALA A 113 -8.84 -5.74 -1.21
CA ALA A 113 -7.50 -5.32 -1.58
C ALA A 113 -7.43 -4.88 -3.06
N GLU A 114 -8.10 -5.61 -3.96
CA GLU A 114 -8.22 -5.24 -5.36
C GLU A 114 -8.99 -3.92 -5.55
N PHE A 115 -10.08 -3.72 -4.85
CA PHE A 115 -10.89 -2.49 -4.86
C PHE A 115 -10.08 -1.30 -4.35
N LEU A 116 -9.38 -1.46 -3.23
CA LEU A 116 -8.54 -0.41 -2.65
C LEU A 116 -7.42 0.02 -3.60
N THR A 117 -6.79 -0.91 -4.30
CA THR A 117 -5.74 -0.55 -5.26
C THR A 117 -6.29 0.11 -6.53
N LYS A 118 -7.39 -0.41 -7.08
CA LYS A 118 -7.88 0.03 -8.40
C LYS A 118 -8.79 1.24 -8.35
N TYR A 119 -9.68 1.31 -7.33
CA TYR A 119 -10.69 2.35 -7.28
C TYR A 119 -10.46 3.41 -6.20
N CYS A 120 -9.73 3.06 -5.15
CA CYS A 120 -9.33 4.01 -4.11
C CYS A 120 -7.92 4.57 -4.32
N ASN A 121 -7.12 3.95 -5.18
CA ASN A 121 -5.69 4.23 -5.38
C ASN A 121 -4.86 4.14 -4.09
N ILE A 122 -5.24 3.22 -3.20
CA ILE A 122 -4.53 2.91 -1.96
C ILE A 122 -3.69 1.66 -2.17
N LYS A 123 -2.38 1.81 -1.99
CA LYS A 123 -1.43 0.70 -2.11
C LYS A 123 -1.75 -0.38 -1.07
N GLN A 124 -1.67 -1.63 -1.49
CA GLN A 124 -1.79 -2.80 -0.63
C GLN A 124 -0.51 -3.63 -0.67
N ASN A 125 -0.16 -4.28 0.43
CA ASN A 125 1.08 -5.07 0.52
C ASN A 125 0.98 -6.41 -0.22
N SER A 126 -0.23 -6.95 -0.40
CA SER A 126 -0.47 -8.21 -1.11
C SER A 126 -1.94 -8.29 -1.56
N SER A 127 -2.17 -8.87 -2.74
CA SER A 127 -3.52 -9.25 -3.19
C SER A 127 -4.07 -10.49 -2.45
N VAL A 128 -3.22 -11.17 -1.67
CA VAL A 128 -3.52 -12.41 -0.95
C VAL A 128 -3.09 -12.26 0.52
N ALA A 129 -3.25 -11.08 1.10
CA ALA A 129 -2.94 -10.89 2.51
C ALA A 129 -3.87 -11.76 3.36
N TRP A 130 -3.28 -12.56 4.25
CA TRP A 130 -4.03 -13.39 5.22
C TRP A 130 -4.73 -12.51 6.27
N LEU A 131 -4.09 -11.39 6.65
CA LEU A 131 -4.63 -10.42 7.59
C LEU A 131 -4.63 -9.03 6.95
N ASP A 132 -5.65 -8.24 7.27
CA ASP A 132 -5.72 -6.83 6.89
C ASP A 132 -4.64 -6.04 7.64
N TYR A 133 -3.87 -5.23 6.89
CA TYR A 133 -2.79 -4.41 7.47
C TYR A 133 -3.33 -3.46 8.56
N VAL A 134 -4.50 -2.85 8.34
CA VAL A 134 -5.10 -1.92 9.30
C VAL A 134 -5.46 -2.64 10.60
N VAL A 135 -5.96 -3.88 10.50
CA VAL A 135 -6.28 -4.71 11.67
C VAL A 135 -5.00 -5.11 12.41
N VAL A 136 -3.94 -5.46 11.69
CA VAL A 136 -2.64 -5.83 12.28
C VAL A 136 -1.99 -4.63 12.94
N ASP A 137 -1.97 -3.49 12.27
CA ASP A 137 -1.40 -2.23 12.80
C ASP A 137 -2.20 -1.74 14.02
N GLY A 138 -3.53 -1.79 13.94
CA GLY A 138 -4.42 -1.45 15.05
C GLY A 138 -4.37 -2.41 16.24
N ALA A 139 -3.87 -3.64 16.04
CA ALA A 139 -3.64 -4.62 17.11
C ALA A 139 -2.32 -4.39 17.86
N GLY A 140 -1.49 -3.43 17.39
CA GLY A 140 -0.24 -3.05 18.07
C GLY A 140 -0.50 -2.52 19.48
N ILE A 141 0.16 -3.12 20.48
CA ILE A 141 0.06 -2.71 21.88
C ILE A 141 1.42 -2.30 22.42
N HIS A 142 1.41 -1.40 23.42
CA HIS A 142 2.61 -0.98 24.13
C HIS A 142 2.95 -1.89 25.35
N ALA A 143 2.65 -3.19 25.25
CA ALA A 143 3.02 -4.15 26.29
C ALA A 143 4.41 -4.73 26.01
N LYS A 144 5.16 -5.02 27.08
CA LYS A 144 6.45 -5.69 27.02
C LYS A 144 6.33 -7.14 27.48
N LEU A 145 7.19 -8.01 26.98
CA LEU A 145 7.20 -9.41 27.36
C LEU A 145 7.35 -9.59 28.90
N GLU A 146 8.08 -8.69 29.54
CA GLU A 146 8.29 -8.69 31.00
C GLU A 146 7.00 -8.48 31.80
N ASP A 147 5.99 -7.83 31.22
CA ASP A 147 4.68 -7.57 31.84
C ASP A 147 3.87 -8.90 32.02
N PHE A 148 4.29 -9.96 31.33
CA PHE A 148 3.66 -11.28 31.33
C PHE A 148 4.46 -12.33 32.08
N LYS A 149 5.32 -11.90 32.98
CA LYS A 149 6.09 -12.79 33.83
C LYS A 149 5.16 -13.76 34.59
N ASP A 150 5.57 -15.01 34.66
CA ASP A 150 4.82 -16.13 35.27
C ASP A 150 3.52 -16.55 34.53
N SER A 151 3.32 -16.07 33.29
CA SER A 151 2.24 -16.53 32.41
C SER A 151 2.67 -17.74 31.59
N TYR A 152 1.72 -18.61 31.27
CA TYR A 152 1.95 -19.68 30.29
C TYR A 152 2.15 -19.09 28.89
N ALA A 153 3.18 -19.55 28.22
CA ALA A 153 3.55 -19.05 26.90
C ALA A 153 3.91 -20.19 25.96
N VAL A 154 3.58 -20.03 24.68
CA VAL A 154 4.01 -20.92 23.60
C VAL A 154 5.01 -20.17 22.74
N GLY A 155 6.22 -20.71 22.60
CA GLY A 155 7.28 -20.16 21.76
C GLY A 155 7.42 -20.88 20.44
N GLY A 156 7.76 -20.12 19.39
CA GLY A 156 8.15 -20.63 18.07
C GLY A 156 9.48 -20.01 17.64
N ILE A 157 10.34 -20.84 17.06
CA ILE A 157 11.63 -20.38 16.52
C ILE A 157 11.76 -20.94 15.10
N ASP A 158 12.07 -20.06 14.16
CA ASP A 158 12.44 -20.40 12.79
C ASP A 158 13.91 -20.03 12.59
N LEU A 159 14.73 -21.02 12.24
CA LEU A 159 16.19 -20.90 12.10
C LEU A 159 16.60 -20.95 10.64
N SER A 160 17.26 -19.93 10.18
CA SER A 160 17.88 -19.91 8.86
C SER A 160 19.34 -20.33 8.88
N GLN A 161 19.83 -20.88 7.76
CA GLN A 161 21.25 -21.28 7.65
C GLN A 161 22.10 -20.32 6.80
N THR A 162 21.53 -19.57 5.85
CA THR A 162 22.33 -18.75 4.92
C THR A 162 21.77 -17.39 4.55
N THR A 163 20.63 -17.33 3.87
CA THR A 163 20.10 -16.08 3.29
C THR A 163 18.69 -15.71 3.74
N ASP A 164 18.13 -16.53 4.58
CA ASP A 164 16.80 -16.34 5.13
C ASP A 164 16.86 -15.67 6.51
N LEU A 165 15.75 -15.17 7.01
CA LEU A 165 15.66 -14.50 8.31
C LEU A 165 15.43 -15.54 9.42
N THR A 166 16.13 -15.37 10.54
CA THR A 166 15.80 -16.10 11.77
C THR A 166 14.73 -15.31 12.51
N ALA A 167 13.68 -15.99 12.93
CA ALA A 167 12.59 -15.38 13.70
C ALA A 167 12.33 -16.16 14.99
N ALA A 168 12.07 -15.44 16.08
CA ALA A 168 11.59 -16.00 17.32
C ALA A 168 10.27 -15.34 17.71
N SER A 169 9.30 -16.11 18.14
CA SER A 169 8.00 -15.59 18.57
C SER A 169 7.52 -16.25 19.85
N VAL A 170 6.77 -15.49 20.64
CA VAL A 170 6.10 -15.98 21.85
C VAL A 170 4.66 -15.52 21.82
N VAL A 171 3.73 -16.44 22.09
CA VAL A 171 2.30 -16.16 22.23
C VAL A 171 1.86 -16.48 23.65
N ILE A 172 1.18 -15.56 24.30
CA ILE A 172 0.68 -15.63 25.66
C ILE A 172 -0.82 -15.38 25.63
N GLU A 173 -1.60 -16.21 26.30
CA GLU A 173 -3.02 -15.97 26.53
C GLU A 173 -3.23 -15.43 27.95
N ARG A 174 -3.95 -14.29 28.05
CA ARG A 174 -4.37 -13.72 29.33
C ARG A 174 -5.76 -13.09 29.15
N ASP A 175 -6.69 -13.48 29.98
CA ASP A 175 -8.08 -12.99 30.01
C ASP A 175 -8.81 -13.13 28.65
N GLY A 176 -8.54 -14.23 27.92
CA GLY A 176 -9.12 -14.49 26.60
C GLY A 176 -8.53 -13.67 25.45
N VAL A 177 -7.46 -12.93 25.70
CA VAL A 177 -6.71 -12.17 24.70
C VAL A 177 -5.37 -12.83 24.41
N LEU A 178 -5.02 -12.97 23.13
CA LEU A 178 -3.72 -13.46 22.68
C LEU A 178 -2.76 -12.29 22.48
N TYR A 179 -1.64 -12.35 23.16
CA TYR A 179 -0.53 -11.41 23.04
C TYR A 179 0.61 -12.08 22.29
N ALA A 180 1.00 -11.54 21.15
CA ALA A 180 2.08 -12.06 20.33
C ALA A 180 3.28 -11.10 20.34
N PHE A 181 4.46 -11.64 20.63
CA PHE A 181 5.73 -10.94 20.58
C PHE A 181 6.62 -11.64 19.55
N ALA A 182 7.23 -10.89 18.67
CA ALA A 182 8.17 -11.40 17.66
C ALA A 182 9.44 -10.54 17.63
N GLN A 183 10.56 -11.21 17.35
CA GLN A 183 11.88 -10.58 17.22
C GLN A 183 12.63 -11.19 16.02
#